data_56b917bbea32a6365db5beb38d3b36c7
#
_entry.id   56b917bbea32a6365db5beb38d3b36c7
#
_cell.length_a   1.000
_cell.length_b   1.000
_cell.length_c   1.000
_cell.angle_alpha   90.00
_cell.angle_beta   90.00
_cell.angle_gamma   90.00
#
_symmetry.space_group_name_H-M   'P 1'
#
loop_
_entity.id
_entity.type
_entity.pdbx_description
1 polymer ?
#
loop_
_entity_poly.entity_id
_entity_poly.type
_entity_poly.pdbx_seq_one_letter_code
_entity_poly.pdbx_strand_id
1 'polypeptide(L)'
;MTITVLDIRNQLKERWGLEFSRISRLINGLNSEVYISSDALVSDSALSHRAVGQILQLLEPFLQQNDEGLRINPQHRAEIARLFPLDDAPPDPWEERARQHPVLPHLSTILSQRPAPDRHLDHVGATPLTALKRALFLSSQYDLSDASVLLLGDHDMTSIALALLEPSLALTVADIDERLLLFINSFNAEHGTSIRIFFSDLRVELPPGLYGQFDLVFTDPPYSEDGVGLFLQRAICALRERDFTRIILSYGYGEQQVSLGYKVQSVLHQLRLLNEAILPRFNRYTGAPSLGERSDLYILRPTRRSLAAARRQPYGGSIYTQGRSARESAHQHLPESLLDGLHQRVSTWPVKRLLHVGHPLKSDARQTASPLTLSTYFQALREGDKSVLGHESAVINLYPDYGHYALHACLTTNATHLLLCAHQRVLADLFSHPTPLRELVECIFSLQMRLQEGNAAWVELIRQNNDSSDRHSALVRSILERRRARLNNAWREALISTLKADGITLSKNQARSCIAQTSLGALYAQQYIGEMPSTALAGLANDAKASLDAALSLNT
;
A
#
# COMPACT_ATOMS: atom_id res chain seq x y z
N MET A 1 24.90 -12.84 47.93
CA MET A 1 24.19 -11.62 48.38
C MET A 1 22.80 -11.65 47.84
N THR A 2 21.80 -11.47 48.67
CA THR A 2 20.40 -11.42 48.20
C THR A 2 20.18 -10.06 47.54
N ILE A 3 19.82 -10.03 46.27
CA ILE A 3 19.52 -8.81 45.53
C ILE A 3 18.25 -8.18 46.13
N THR A 4 18.29 -6.88 46.46
CA THR A 4 17.13 -6.15 46.96
C THR A 4 16.40 -5.37 45.87
N VAL A 5 15.13 -5.01 46.09
CA VAL A 5 14.39 -4.15 45.17
C VAL A 5 15.09 -2.81 44.91
N LEU A 6 15.76 -2.30 45.95
CA LEU A 6 16.53 -1.05 45.84
C LEU A 6 17.77 -1.19 44.92
N ASP A 7 18.45 -2.34 44.97
CA ASP A 7 19.58 -2.64 44.08
C ASP A 7 19.13 -2.65 42.62
N ILE A 8 18.01 -3.32 42.34
CA ILE A 8 17.44 -3.35 40.99
C ILE A 8 17.03 -1.96 40.51
N ARG A 9 16.37 -1.18 41.38
CA ARG A 9 16.02 0.20 41.05
C ARG A 9 17.25 1.03 40.67
N ASN A 10 18.33 0.90 41.42
CA ASN A 10 19.56 1.66 41.16
C ASN A 10 20.20 1.21 39.83
N GLN A 11 20.27 -0.09 39.54
CA GLN A 11 20.73 -0.62 38.24
C GLN A 11 19.88 -0.13 37.08
N LEU A 12 18.56 -0.18 37.21
CA LEU A 12 17.65 0.30 36.18
C LEU A 12 17.78 1.81 35.96
N LYS A 13 17.91 2.59 37.03
CA LYS A 13 18.08 4.04 36.94
C LYS A 13 19.42 4.44 36.30
N GLU A 14 20.49 3.74 36.62
CA GLU A 14 21.79 3.93 35.99
C GLU A 14 21.75 3.61 34.49
N ARG A 15 21.12 2.51 34.15
CA ARG A 15 21.05 2.04 32.76
C ARG A 15 20.12 2.87 31.87
N TRP A 16 18.97 3.32 32.40
CA TRP A 16 17.91 3.97 31.62
C TRP A 16 17.85 5.48 31.78
N GLY A 17 18.54 6.05 32.76
CA GLY A 17 18.67 7.49 32.94
C GLY A 17 17.33 8.23 32.92
N LEU A 18 17.16 9.14 31.96
CA LEU A 18 15.95 9.93 31.79
C LEU A 18 14.69 9.10 31.45
N GLU A 19 14.86 7.92 30.87
CA GLU A 19 13.74 7.02 30.53
C GLU A 19 13.24 6.20 31.74
N PHE A 20 13.82 6.40 32.93
CA PHE A 20 13.46 5.63 34.12
C PHE A 20 11.97 5.77 34.51
N SER A 21 11.32 6.87 34.18
CA SER A 21 9.88 7.05 34.39
C SER A 21 9.03 6.02 33.63
N ARG A 22 9.48 5.61 32.43
CA ARG A 22 8.84 4.52 31.65
C ARG A 22 9.00 3.17 32.33
N ILE A 23 10.17 2.94 32.93
CA ILE A 23 10.44 1.73 33.69
C ILE A 23 9.56 1.68 34.94
N SER A 24 9.42 2.80 35.65
CA SER A 24 8.53 2.90 36.81
C SER A 24 7.07 2.56 36.44
N ARG A 25 6.58 3.05 35.31
CA ARG A 25 5.24 2.72 34.81
C ARG A 25 5.07 1.23 34.52
N LEU A 26 6.03 0.60 33.82
CA LEU A 26 6.01 -0.84 33.57
C LEU A 26 5.97 -1.62 34.88
N ILE A 27 6.83 -1.31 35.83
CA ILE A 27 6.92 -2.02 37.13
C ILE A 27 5.66 -1.80 37.96
N ASN A 28 5.07 -0.61 37.94
CA ASN A 28 3.79 -0.36 38.60
C ASN A 28 2.64 -1.06 37.90
N GLY A 29 2.65 -1.23 36.58
CA GLY A 29 1.71 -2.07 35.88
C GLY A 29 1.70 -3.50 36.44
N LEU A 30 2.88 -4.08 36.67
CA LEU A 30 3.03 -5.39 37.30
C LEU A 30 2.60 -5.43 38.78
N ASN A 31 2.55 -4.28 39.45
CA ASN A 31 2.17 -4.15 40.85
C ASN A 31 0.63 -4.17 41.07
N SER A 32 -0.06 -4.94 40.26
CA SER A 32 -1.51 -5.12 40.27
C SER A 32 -1.92 -6.47 40.93
N GLU A 33 -3.20 -6.63 41.20
CA GLU A 33 -3.74 -7.93 41.66
C GLU A 33 -3.93 -8.92 40.52
N VAL A 34 -4.07 -8.40 39.31
CA VAL A 34 -4.27 -9.17 38.07
C VAL A 34 -2.91 -9.52 37.45
N TYR A 35 -2.81 -10.72 36.88
CA TYR A 35 -1.66 -11.09 36.05
C TYR A 35 -1.71 -10.37 34.73
N ILE A 36 -0.57 -9.90 34.25
CA ILE A 36 -0.45 -9.09 33.05
C ILE A 36 0.46 -9.81 32.05
N SER A 37 0.02 -9.94 30.80
CA SER A 37 0.81 -10.55 29.76
C SER A 37 2.02 -9.67 29.34
N SER A 38 3.08 -10.29 28.83
CA SER A 38 4.24 -9.55 28.32
C SER A 38 3.86 -8.57 27.22
N ASP A 39 2.90 -8.91 26.36
CA ASP A 39 2.44 -8.04 25.27
C ASP A 39 1.72 -6.80 25.81
N ALA A 40 0.90 -6.96 26.85
CA ALA A 40 0.27 -5.82 27.52
C ALA A 40 1.31 -4.88 28.15
N LEU A 41 2.36 -5.44 28.76
CA LEU A 41 3.46 -4.64 29.32
C LEU A 41 4.22 -3.84 28.24
N VAL A 42 4.46 -4.44 27.08
CA VAL A 42 5.07 -3.75 25.93
C VAL A 42 4.18 -2.60 25.48
N SER A 43 2.89 -2.88 25.26
CA SER A 43 1.94 -1.88 24.78
C SER A 43 1.79 -0.70 25.75
N ASP A 44 1.73 -0.94 27.06
CA ASP A 44 1.51 0.10 28.06
C ASP A 44 2.78 0.92 28.38
N SER A 45 3.94 0.26 28.43
CA SER A 45 5.22 0.93 28.70
C SER A 45 5.78 1.65 27.48
N ALA A 46 5.36 1.28 26.28
CA ALA A 46 5.96 1.69 25.00
C ALA A 46 7.48 1.36 24.93
N LEU A 47 7.88 0.25 25.54
CA LEU A 47 9.23 -0.30 25.47
C LEU A 47 9.24 -1.49 24.50
N SER A 48 10.37 -1.72 23.83
CA SER A 48 10.51 -2.91 22.99
C SER A 48 10.42 -4.21 23.80
N HIS A 49 9.97 -5.31 23.19
CA HIS A 49 9.94 -6.63 23.84
C HIS A 49 11.28 -7.01 24.46
N ARG A 50 12.38 -6.67 23.77
CA ARG A 50 13.73 -6.92 24.29
C ARG A 50 14.01 -6.14 25.56
N ALA A 51 13.60 -4.87 25.62
CA ALA A 51 13.76 -4.04 26.79
C ALA A 51 12.92 -4.55 27.96
N VAL A 52 11.64 -4.88 27.69
CA VAL A 52 10.73 -5.49 28.67
C VAL A 52 11.32 -6.79 29.21
N GLY A 53 11.77 -7.70 28.32
CA GLY A 53 12.39 -8.97 28.72
C GLY A 53 13.60 -8.78 29.65
N GLN A 54 14.47 -7.81 29.37
CA GLN A 54 15.63 -7.49 30.22
C GLN A 54 15.22 -6.95 31.59
N ILE A 55 14.16 -6.15 31.67
CA ILE A 55 13.64 -5.63 32.93
C ILE A 55 13.00 -6.77 33.74
N LEU A 56 12.19 -7.60 33.10
CA LEU A 56 11.56 -8.76 33.74
C LEU A 56 12.58 -9.75 34.28
N GLN A 57 13.68 -9.99 33.55
CA GLN A 57 14.78 -10.83 34.02
C GLN A 57 15.42 -10.30 35.32
N LEU A 58 15.60 -8.98 35.44
CA LEU A 58 16.10 -8.37 36.68
C LEU A 58 15.10 -8.47 37.84
N LEU A 59 13.80 -8.44 37.52
CA LEU A 59 12.72 -8.52 38.50
C LEU A 59 12.32 -9.95 38.88
N GLU A 60 12.85 -10.98 38.20
CA GLU A 60 12.47 -12.39 38.40
C GLU A 60 12.31 -12.80 39.86
N PRO A 61 13.22 -12.45 40.81
CA PRO A 61 13.09 -12.85 42.21
C PRO A 61 11.86 -12.27 42.93
N PHE A 62 11.23 -11.25 42.35
CA PHE A 62 10.10 -10.50 42.93
C PHE A 62 8.79 -10.75 42.18
N LEU A 63 8.81 -11.59 41.13
CA LEU A 63 7.65 -11.86 40.28
C LEU A 63 6.94 -13.16 40.68
N GLN A 64 5.64 -13.19 40.45
CA GLN A 64 4.84 -14.40 40.34
C GLN A 64 4.38 -14.56 38.90
N GLN A 65 4.40 -15.77 38.40
CA GLN A 65 4.00 -16.11 37.02
C GLN A 65 2.95 -17.23 37.04
N ASN A 66 1.97 -17.14 36.13
CA ASN A 66 1.04 -18.21 35.80
C ASN A 66 0.76 -18.21 34.28
N ASP A 67 -0.24 -19.00 33.85
CA ASP A 67 -0.63 -19.08 32.44
C ASP A 67 -1.21 -17.77 31.88
N GLU A 68 -1.71 -16.88 32.72
CA GLU A 68 -2.29 -15.59 32.34
C GLU A 68 -1.21 -14.47 32.22
N GLY A 69 -0.03 -14.63 32.84
CA GLY A 69 1.04 -13.66 32.77
C GLY A 69 1.88 -13.53 34.04
N LEU A 70 2.28 -12.30 34.34
CA LEU A 70 3.22 -11.92 35.38
C LEU A 70 2.59 -10.87 36.32
N ARG A 71 2.99 -10.89 37.59
CA ARG A 71 2.69 -9.81 38.56
C ARG A 71 3.76 -9.75 39.62
N ILE A 72 3.83 -8.65 40.37
CA ILE A 72 4.68 -8.52 41.56
C ILE A 72 4.15 -9.41 42.67
N ASN A 73 5.05 -10.14 43.35
CA ASN A 73 4.70 -10.90 44.52
C ASN A 73 4.09 -9.97 45.62
N PRO A 74 2.94 -10.30 46.21
CA PRO A 74 2.22 -9.47 47.18
C PRO A 74 3.09 -8.91 48.31
N GLN A 75 4.08 -9.67 48.79
CA GLN A 75 4.99 -9.26 49.85
C GLN A 75 5.90 -8.06 49.49
N HIS A 76 6.13 -7.82 48.22
CA HIS A 76 7.00 -6.73 47.75
C HIS A 76 6.23 -5.52 47.21
N ARG A 77 4.92 -5.57 47.10
CA ARG A 77 4.09 -4.52 46.49
C ARG A 77 4.28 -3.15 47.11
N ALA A 78 4.29 -3.07 48.46
CA ALA A 78 4.44 -1.80 49.16
C ALA A 78 5.84 -1.15 48.90
N GLU A 79 6.88 -1.98 48.86
CA GLU A 79 8.23 -1.54 48.56
C GLU A 79 8.38 -1.07 47.12
N ILE A 80 7.81 -1.83 46.17
CA ILE A 80 7.77 -1.47 44.74
C ILE A 80 7.05 -0.14 44.54
N ALA A 81 5.85 0.05 45.11
CA ALA A 81 5.10 1.30 44.97
C ALA A 81 5.89 2.52 45.48
N ARG A 82 6.63 2.34 46.55
CA ARG A 82 7.48 3.41 47.13
C ARG A 82 8.70 3.72 46.27
N LEU A 83 9.35 2.69 45.70
CA LEU A 83 10.62 2.83 44.97
C LEU A 83 10.44 3.19 43.48
N PHE A 84 9.27 2.85 42.90
CA PHE A 84 8.91 3.15 41.52
C PHE A 84 7.61 3.97 41.50
N PRO A 85 7.62 5.23 41.90
CA PRO A 85 6.42 6.05 41.90
C PRO A 85 5.86 6.20 40.49
N LEU A 86 4.51 6.26 40.38
CA LEU A 86 3.86 6.64 39.14
C LEU A 86 4.10 8.11 38.86
N ASP A 87 4.46 8.43 37.63
CA ASP A 87 4.42 9.80 37.16
C ASP A 87 2.98 10.26 36.99
N ASP A 88 2.66 11.45 37.51
CA ASP A 88 1.38 12.15 37.26
C ASP A 88 1.38 12.81 35.85
N ALA A 89 1.92 12.12 34.86
CA ALA A 89 1.87 12.64 33.50
C ALA A 89 0.40 12.75 33.06
N PRO A 90 -0.02 13.92 32.58
CA PRO A 90 -1.40 14.08 32.15
C PRO A 90 -1.71 13.07 31.03
N PRO A 91 -2.94 12.51 31.02
CA PRO A 91 -3.34 11.62 29.95
C PRO A 91 -3.25 12.33 28.59
N ASP A 92 -3.00 11.55 27.54
CA ASP A 92 -3.00 12.09 26.18
C ASP A 92 -4.41 12.59 25.83
N PRO A 93 -4.62 13.90 25.63
CA PRO A 93 -5.95 14.46 25.43
C PRO A 93 -6.63 13.95 24.18
N TRP A 94 -5.85 13.56 23.16
CA TRP A 94 -6.39 13.00 21.93
C TRP A 94 -6.84 11.55 22.12
N GLU A 95 -6.10 10.77 22.92
CA GLU A 95 -6.46 9.42 23.25
C GLU A 95 -7.72 9.39 24.10
N GLU A 96 -7.83 10.28 25.10
CA GLU A 96 -9.02 10.40 25.94
C GLU A 96 -10.25 10.80 25.11
N ARG A 97 -10.11 11.81 24.25
CA ARG A 97 -11.18 12.24 23.34
C ARG A 97 -11.64 11.12 22.41
N ALA A 98 -10.70 10.33 21.89
CA ALA A 98 -11.03 9.19 21.02
C ALA A 98 -11.73 8.06 21.79
N ARG A 99 -11.32 7.76 23.03
CA ARG A 99 -11.97 6.75 23.89
C ARG A 99 -13.43 7.09 24.20
N GLN A 100 -13.74 8.36 24.39
CA GLN A 100 -15.08 8.85 24.71
C GLN A 100 -15.94 9.09 23.46
N HIS A 101 -15.38 8.99 22.28
CA HIS A 101 -16.08 9.34 21.05
C HIS A 101 -17.09 8.26 20.64
N PRO A 102 -18.36 8.61 20.32
CA PRO A 102 -19.43 7.66 20.02
C PRO A 102 -19.17 6.80 18.78
N VAL A 103 -18.31 7.22 17.86
CA VAL A 103 -17.92 6.47 16.65
C VAL A 103 -17.01 5.27 16.97
N LEU A 104 -16.28 5.26 18.09
CA LEU A 104 -15.28 4.23 18.39
C LEU A 104 -15.81 2.79 18.38
N PRO A 105 -16.96 2.46 18.99
CA PRO A 105 -17.50 1.08 18.95
C PRO A 105 -17.84 0.64 17.52
N HIS A 106 -18.45 1.53 16.73
CA HIS A 106 -18.79 1.25 15.34
C HIS A 106 -17.54 1.05 14.48
N LEU A 107 -16.57 1.95 14.57
CA LEU A 107 -15.28 1.84 13.89
C LEU A 107 -14.55 0.54 14.28
N SER A 108 -14.58 0.16 15.56
CA SER A 108 -13.97 -1.08 16.05
C SER A 108 -14.60 -2.32 15.42
N THR A 109 -15.92 -2.33 15.24
CA THR A 109 -16.65 -3.41 14.57
C THR A 109 -16.23 -3.50 13.09
N ILE A 110 -16.16 -2.38 12.37
CA ILE A 110 -15.72 -2.35 10.98
C ILE A 110 -14.27 -2.86 10.87
N LEU A 111 -13.36 -2.32 11.67
CA LEU A 111 -11.93 -2.66 11.59
C LEU A 111 -11.61 -4.09 12.04
N SER A 112 -12.51 -4.75 12.78
CA SER A 112 -12.36 -6.17 13.11
C SER A 112 -12.45 -7.08 11.86
N GLN A 113 -13.06 -6.60 10.79
CA GLN A 113 -13.24 -7.32 9.52
C GLN A 113 -12.15 -6.96 8.47
N ARG A 114 -11.24 -6.02 8.78
CA ARG A 114 -10.18 -5.64 7.86
C ARG A 114 -9.28 -6.83 7.52
N PRO A 115 -8.67 -6.86 6.33
CA PRO A 115 -7.70 -7.89 5.96
C PRO A 115 -6.56 -8.01 6.98
N ALA A 116 -6.15 -9.25 7.26
CA ALA A 116 -5.02 -9.49 8.15
C ALA A 116 -3.74 -8.84 7.61
N PRO A 117 -2.86 -8.31 8.49
CA PRO A 117 -1.59 -7.71 8.08
C PRO A 117 -0.75 -8.66 7.22
N ASP A 118 -0.23 -8.15 6.11
CA ASP A 118 0.73 -8.88 5.28
C ASP A 118 2.16 -8.49 5.71
N ARG A 119 2.87 -9.43 6.32
CA ARG A 119 4.26 -9.22 6.75
C ARG A 119 5.22 -8.98 5.58
N HIS A 120 4.87 -9.43 4.37
CA HIS A 120 5.66 -9.17 3.16
C HIS A 120 5.60 -7.71 2.70
N LEU A 121 4.60 -6.98 3.17
CA LEU A 121 4.42 -5.55 2.95
C LEU A 121 4.77 -4.72 4.20
N ASP A 122 5.39 -5.35 5.20
CA ASP A 122 5.69 -4.76 6.52
C ASP A 122 4.44 -4.17 7.23
N HIS A 123 3.26 -4.72 6.96
CA HIS A 123 2.04 -4.27 7.59
C HIS A 123 2.03 -4.56 9.08
N VAL A 124 1.76 -3.53 9.86
CA VAL A 124 1.44 -3.59 11.28
C VAL A 124 0.17 -2.79 11.50
N GLY A 125 -0.87 -3.42 12.03
CA GLY A 125 -2.17 -2.77 12.15
C GLY A 125 -2.24 -1.78 13.31
N ALA A 126 -2.58 -0.52 13.04
CA ALA A 126 -2.97 0.40 14.10
C ALA A 126 -4.27 -0.05 14.78
N THR A 127 -4.41 0.28 16.06
CA THR A 127 -5.65 0.01 16.80
C THR A 127 -6.79 0.90 16.29
N PRO A 128 -8.06 0.48 16.40
CA PRO A 128 -9.21 1.33 16.06
C PRO A 128 -9.17 2.69 16.79
N LEU A 129 -8.71 2.68 18.04
CA LEU A 129 -8.51 3.89 18.83
C LEU A 129 -7.50 4.83 18.16
N THR A 130 -6.41 4.31 17.62
CA THR A 130 -5.40 5.09 16.90
C THR A 130 -5.94 5.66 15.61
N ALA A 131 -6.66 4.88 14.81
CA ALA A 131 -7.27 5.37 13.58
C ALA A 131 -8.24 6.54 13.86
N LEU A 132 -9.10 6.40 14.89
CA LEU A 132 -10.01 7.47 15.31
C LEU A 132 -9.25 8.69 15.87
N LYS A 133 -8.22 8.47 16.67
CA LYS A 133 -7.37 9.52 17.23
C LYS A 133 -6.71 10.36 16.13
N ARG A 134 -6.17 9.70 15.08
CA ARG A 134 -5.62 10.36 13.90
C ARG A 134 -6.67 11.22 13.20
N ALA A 135 -7.85 10.65 12.96
CA ALA A 135 -8.95 11.35 12.30
C ALA A 135 -9.41 12.57 13.11
N LEU A 136 -9.63 12.44 14.42
CA LEU A 136 -10.00 13.55 15.31
C LEU A 136 -8.92 14.63 15.36
N PHE A 137 -7.65 14.26 15.37
CA PHE A 137 -6.54 15.19 15.31
C PHE A 137 -6.59 16.01 14.01
N LEU A 138 -6.70 15.35 12.86
CA LEU A 138 -6.72 16.00 11.55
C LEU A 138 -7.93 16.94 11.40
N SER A 139 -9.13 16.49 11.74
CA SER A 139 -10.35 17.30 11.66
C SER A 139 -10.34 18.50 12.59
N SER A 140 -9.57 18.45 13.69
CA SER A 140 -9.50 19.58 14.62
C SER A 140 -8.36 20.56 14.34
N GLN A 141 -7.30 20.11 13.68
CA GLN A 141 -6.14 20.94 13.37
C GLN A 141 -6.25 21.66 12.03
N TYR A 142 -7.04 21.11 11.10
CA TYR A 142 -7.17 21.60 9.73
C TYR A 142 -8.63 21.79 9.36
N ASP A 143 -8.89 22.83 8.58
CA ASP A 143 -10.18 22.97 7.89
C ASP A 143 -10.18 22.01 6.69
N LEU A 144 -10.95 20.92 6.82
CA LEU A 144 -11.05 19.87 5.83
C LEU A 144 -12.26 20.03 4.89
N SER A 145 -13.07 21.06 5.04
CA SER A 145 -14.36 21.22 4.34
C SER A 145 -14.25 21.17 2.81
N ASP A 146 -13.20 21.75 2.23
CA ASP A 146 -12.93 21.74 0.79
C ASP A 146 -11.57 21.09 0.46
N ALA A 147 -10.99 20.38 1.42
CA ALA A 147 -9.69 19.75 1.26
C ALA A 147 -9.78 18.44 0.50
N SER A 148 -8.71 18.10 -0.20
CA SER A 148 -8.48 16.76 -0.74
C SER A 148 -7.38 16.08 0.04
N VAL A 149 -7.69 14.92 0.59
CA VAL A 149 -6.75 14.14 1.42
C VAL A 149 -6.39 12.83 0.73
N LEU A 150 -5.08 12.54 0.67
CA LEU A 150 -4.54 11.29 0.16
C LEU A 150 -3.93 10.49 1.31
N LEU A 151 -4.25 9.20 1.36
CA LEU A 151 -3.57 8.23 2.19
C LEU A 151 -2.69 7.35 1.30
N LEU A 152 -1.37 7.38 1.54
CA LEU A 152 -0.38 6.53 0.88
C LEU A 152 -0.08 5.33 1.77
N GLY A 153 -0.62 4.16 1.41
CA GLY A 153 -0.71 3.03 2.30
C GLY A 153 -1.74 3.29 3.40
N ASP A 154 -2.78 2.49 3.52
CA ASP A 154 -3.84 2.72 4.52
C ASP A 154 -4.30 1.42 5.20
N HIS A 155 -3.36 0.49 5.46
CA HIS A 155 -3.69 -0.74 6.19
C HIS A 155 -4.34 -0.44 7.56
N ASP A 156 -4.05 0.71 8.12
CA ASP A 156 -4.57 1.23 9.39
C ASP A 156 -6.03 1.70 9.32
N MET A 157 -6.58 1.85 8.11
CA MET A 157 -7.94 2.34 7.88
C MET A 157 -8.20 3.74 8.44
N THR A 158 -7.19 4.60 8.44
CA THR A 158 -7.36 6.02 8.80
C THR A 158 -8.36 6.71 7.87
N SER A 159 -8.45 6.28 6.58
CA SER A 159 -9.46 6.78 5.63
C SER A 159 -10.88 6.49 6.08
N ILE A 160 -11.15 5.29 6.59
CA ILE A 160 -12.49 4.92 7.10
C ILE A 160 -12.86 5.76 8.33
N ALA A 161 -11.91 5.94 9.26
CA ALA A 161 -12.14 6.79 10.42
C ALA A 161 -12.45 8.25 10.01
N LEU A 162 -11.73 8.80 9.02
CA LEU A 162 -12.00 10.12 8.46
C LEU A 162 -13.36 10.18 7.75
N ALA A 163 -13.72 9.18 6.95
CA ALA A 163 -15.00 9.14 6.26
C ALA A 163 -16.20 9.09 7.21
N LEU A 164 -16.06 8.44 8.37
CA LEU A 164 -17.09 8.39 9.40
C LEU A 164 -17.23 9.72 10.15
N LEU A 165 -16.15 10.50 10.29
CA LEU A 165 -16.18 11.82 10.95
C LEU A 165 -16.55 12.95 9.98
N GLU A 166 -16.08 12.89 8.76
CA GLU A 166 -16.18 13.93 7.73
C GLU A 166 -16.73 13.33 6.43
N PRO A 167 -18.03 13.00 6.35
CA PRO A 167 -18.61 12.28 5.22
C PRO A 167 -18.48 12.99 3.86
N SER A 168 -18.33 14.33 3.86
CA SER A 168 -18.15 15.14 2.65
C SER A 168 -16.70 15.28 2.20
N LEU A 169 -15.73 14.81 3.00
CA LEU A 169 -14.30 14.95 2.71
C LEU A 169 -13.89 14.17 1.47
N ALA A 170 -13.19 14.83 0.56
CA ALA A 170 -12.63 14.19 -0.63
C ALA A 170 -11.42 13.30 -0.28
N LEU A 171 -11.68 12.04 0.03
CA LEU A 171 -10.69 11.04 0.40
C LEU A 171 -10.22 10.22 -0.80
N THR A 172 -8.92 9.94 -0.82
CA THR A 172 -8.30 9.04 -1.78
C THR A 172 -7.30 8.14 -1.07
N VAL A 173 -7.28 6.85 -1.41
CA VAL A 173 -6.31 5.86 -0.94
C VAL A 173 -5.53 5.32 -2.12
N ALA A 174 -4.21 5.23 -2.01
CA ALA A 174 -3.35 4.54 -2.97
C ALA A 174 -2.57 3.46 -2.22
N ASP A 175 -2.77 2.21 -2.60
CA ASP A 175 -2.17 1.06 -1.92
C ASP A 175 -1.85 -0.07 -2.90
N ILE A 176 -0.88 -0.91 -2.55
CA ILE A 176 -0.51 -2.12 -3.30
C ILE A 176 -1.36 -3.32 -2.90
N ASP A 177 -1.93 -3.32 -1.68
CA ASP A 177 -2.74 -4.43 -1.19
C ASP A 177 -4.18 -4.35 -1.70
N GLU A 178 -4.47 -5.13 -2.74
CA GLU A 178 -5.80 -5.18 -3.34
C GLU A 178 -6.90 -5.66 -2.37
N ARG A 179 -6.55 -6.45 -1.34
CA ARG A 179 -7.50 -6.91 -0.32
C ARG A 179 -8.03 -5.73 0.49
N LEU A 180 -7.13 -4.79 0.80
CA LEU A 180 -7.43 -3.55 1.48
C LEU A 180 -8.30 -2.64 0.63
N LEU A 181 -7.94 -2.48 -0.64
CA LEU A 181 -8.73 -1.67 -1.58
C LEU A 181 -10.14 -2.23 -1.77
N LEU A 182 -10.27 -3.56 -1.86
CA LEU A 182 -11.57 -4.23 -1.93
C LEU A 182 -12.39 -3.99 -0.64
N PHE A 183 -11.76 -4.06 0.53
CA PHE A 183 -12.41 -3.79 1.81
C PHE A 183 -12.95 -2.36 1.89
N ILE A 184 -12.16 -1.36 1.49
CA ILE A 184 -12.58 0.04 1.44
C ILE A 184 -13.74 0.21 0.45
N ASN A 185 -13.70 -0.49 -0.69
CA ASN A 185 -14.78 -0.42 -1.68
C ASN A 185 -16.10 -1.01 -1.14
N SER A 186 -16.01 -2.13 -0.41
CA SER A 186 -17.17 -2.73 0.28
C SER A 186 -17.74 -1.79 1.34
N PHE A 187 -16.87 -1.14 2.12
CA PHE A 187 -17.25 -0.10 3.07
C PHE A 187 -17.98 1.07 2.39
N ASN A 188 -17.48 1.56 1.25
CA ASN A 188 -18.15 2.60 0.47
C ASN A 188 -19.59 2.21 0.10
N ALA A 189 -19.78 0.98 -0.39
CA ALA A 189 -21.10 0.48 -0.80
C ALA A 189 -22.06 0.33 0.38
N GLU A 190 -21.57 -0.14 1.52
CA GLU A 190 -22.37 -0.37 2.73
C GLU A 190 -22.77 0.92 3.44
N HIS A 191 -21.86 1.90 3.49
CA HIS A 191 -22.02 3.14 4.27
C HIS A 191 -22.34 4.38 3.43
N GLY A 192 -22.46 4.24 2.09
CA GLY A 192 -22.75 5.36 1.19
C GLY A 192 -21.62 6.39 1.12
N THR A 193 -20.38 6.00 1.40
CA THR A 193 -19.20 6.86 1.31
C THR A 193 -18.57 6.80 -0.08
N SER A 194 -17.60 7.67 -0.36
CA SER A 194 -16.99 7.81 -1.69
C SER A 194 -15.47 7.92 -1.64
N ILE A 195 -14.82 7.10 -0.82
CA ILE A 195 -13.35 7.02 -0.78
C ILE A 195 -12.87 6.52 -2.14
N ARG A 196 -12.10 7.33 -2.87
CA ARG A 196 -11.49 6.89 -4.14
C ARG A 196 -10.32 5.98 -3.85
N ILE A 197 -10.18 4.88 -4.58
CA ILE A 197 -9.11 3.92 -4.40
C ILE A 197 -8.29 3.79 -5.68
N PHE A 198 -6.96 3.65 -5.52
CA PHE A 198 -6.00 3.42 -6.61
C PHE A 198 -5.12 2.24 -6.25
N PHE A 199 -5.00 1.28 -7.16
CA PHE A 199 -3.97 0.27 -7.07
C PHE A 199 -2.63 0.89 -7.46
N SER A 200 -1.63 0.82 -6.59
CA SER A 200 -0.33 1.44 -6.82
C SER A 200 0.78 0.79 -6.03
N ASP A 201 1.80 0.28 -6.72
CA ASP A 201 3.10 0.04 -6.11
C ASP A 201 3.93 1.33 -6.22
N LEU A 202 4.12 2.00 -5.09
CA LEU A 202 4.86 3.26 -5.03
C LEU A 202 6.34 3.12 -5.45
N ARG A 203 6.91 1.91 -5.44
CA ARG A 203 8.24 1.64 -5.98
C ARG A 203 8.29 1.86 -7.49
N VAL A 204 7.21 1.58 -8.18
CA VAL A 204 7.08 1.81 -9.61
C VAL A 204 6.79 3.28 -9.87
N GLU A 205 5.61 3.76 -9.46
CA GLU A 205 5.25 5.17 -9.64
C GLU A 205 4.05 5.58 -8.75
N LEU A 206 3.85 6.89 -8.63
CA LEU A 206 2.58 7.44 -8.17
C LEU A 206 1.62 7.48 -9.37
N PRO A 207 0.36 7.02 -9.26
CA PRO A 207 -0.62 7.13 -10.33
C PRO A 207 -0.74 8.56 -10.87
N PRO A 208 -0.73 8.76 -12.19
CA PRO A 208 -0.74 10.11 -12.80
C PRO A 208 -1.89 10.99 -12.35
N GLY A 209 -3.05 10.39 -12.07
CA GLY A 209 -4.22 11.13 -11.56
C GLY A 209 -4.04 11.70 -10.15
N LEU A 210 -2.95 11.36 -9.45
CA LEU A 210 -2.70 11.81 -8.08
C LEU A 210 -1.67 12.94 -7.98
N TYR A 211 -0.91 13.25 -9.04
CA TYR A 211 0.09 14.32 -9.00
C TYR A 211 -0.55 15.70 -8.83
N GLY A 212 -0.09 16.43 -7.80
CA GLY A 212 -0.50 17.81 -7.57
C GLY A 212 -1.97 18.01 -7.25
N GLN A 213 -2.64 17.03 -6.64
CA GLN A 213 -4.09 17.04 -6.42
C GLN A 213 -4.51 17.26 -4.96
N PHE A 214 -3.60 17.13 -3.99
CA PHE A 214 -3.98 17.02 -2.59
C PHE A 214 -3.48 18.20 -1.75
N ASP A 215 -4.23 18.53 -0.73
CA ASP A 215 -3.88 19.54 0.26
C ASP A 215 -3.17 18.92 1.47
N LEU A 216 -3.51 17.65 1.78
CA LEU A 216 -2.91 16.87 2.85
C LEU A 216 -2.64 15.44 2.39
N VAL A 217 -1.47 14.92 2.74
CA VAL A 217 -1.11 13.50 2.57
C VAL A 217 -0.82 12.89 3.93
N PHE A 218 -1.47 11.77 4.23
CA PHE A 218 -1.18 10.94 5.39
C PHE A 218 -0.43 9.68 4.94
N THR A 219 0.57 9.25 5.71
CA THR A 219 1.29 7.99 5.42
C THR A 219 1.87 7.36 6.67
N ASP A 220 1.85 6.02 6.69
CA ASP A 220 2.50 5.16 7.68
C ASP A 220 3.35 4.12 6.90
N PRO A 221 4.55 4.53 6.43
CA PRO A 221 5.37 3.76 5.49
C PRO A 221 6.11 2.60 6.17
N PRO A 222 6.72 1.67 5.42
CA PRO A 222 7.73 0.77 5.97
C PRO A 222 8.84 1.54 6.69
N TYR A 223 9.20 1.13 7.92
CA TYR A 223 10.12 1.86 8.80
C TYR A 223 11.59 1.62 8.43
N SER A 224 11.92 1.86 7.17
CA SER A 224 13.28 1.87 6.65
C SER A 224 13.61 3.25 6.08
N GLU A 225 14.90 3.58 5.93
CA GLU A 225 15.35 4.82 5.31
C GLU A 225 14.76 4.98 3.90
N ASP A 226 14.85 3.93 3.07
CA ASP A 226 14.33 3.92 1.71
C ASP A 226 12.80 3.94 1.66
N GLY A 227 12.13 3.21 2.58
CA GLY A 227 10.67 3.20 2.68
C GLY A 227 10.10 4.57 3.01
N VAL A 228 10.58 5.18 4.08
CA VAL A 228 10.18 6.55 4.47
C VAL A 228 10.52 7.54 3.35
N GLY A 229 11.72 7.44 2.75
CA GLY A 229 12.15 8.32 1.66
C GLY A 229 11.24 8.23 0.44
N LEU A 230 10.90 7.02 0.02
CA LEU A 230 10.02 6.78 -1.12
C LEU A 230 8.61 7.33 -0.89
N PHE A 231 8.00 7.00 0.24
CA PHE A 231 6.64 7.44 0.54
C PHE A 231 6.56 8.97 0.68
N LEU A 232 7.54 9.61 1.30
CA LEU A 232 7.62 11.07 1.37
C LEU A 232 7.85 11.71 0.01
N GLN A 233 8.67 11.10 -0.85
CA GLN A 233 8.85 11.55 -2.23
C GLN A 233 7.52 11.53 -2.99
N ARG A 234 6.77 10.44 -2.90
CA ARG A 234 5.44 10.31 -3.54
C ARG A 234 4.43 11.30 -2.93
N ALA A 235 4.46 11.48 -1.61
CA ALA A 235 3.64 12.46 -0.91
C ALA A 235 3.89 13.89 -1.43
N ILE A 236 5.15 14.30 -1.54
CA ILE A 236 5.51 15.62 -2.09
C ILE A 236 4.99 15.80 -3.52
N CYS A 237 5.13 14.77 -4.35
CA CYS A 237 4.64 14.81 -5.73
C CYS A 237 3.10 14.85 -5.83
N ALA A 238 2.39 14.31 -4.85
CA ALA A 238 0.93 14.32 -4.80
C ALA A 238 0.35 15.66 -4.34
N LEU A 239 1.09 16.41 -3.54
CA LEU A 239 0.63 17.70 -3.01
C LEU A 239 0.52 18.77 -4.08
N ARG A 240 -0.50 19.63 -3.95
CA ARG A 240 -0.64 20.85 -4.72
C ARG A 240 0.54 21.79 -4.44
N GLU A 241 0.96 22.55 -5.43
CA GLU A 241 1.96 23.62 -5.26
C GLU A 241 1.35 24.83 -4.54
N ARG A 242 1.09 24.67 -3.23
CA ARG A 242 0.54 25.72 -2.36
C ARG A 242 1.33 25.80 -1.05
N ASP A 243 1.35 26.98 -0.44
CA ASP A 243 2.14 27.23 0.78
C ASP A 243 1.60 26.52 2.04
N PHE A 244 0.37 26.01 2.03
CA PHE A 244 -0.33 25.48 3.22
C PHE A 244 -0.61 23.98 3.17
N THR A 245 0.02 23.24 2.28
CA THR A 245 -0.09 21.77 2.24
C THR A 245 0.73 21.10 3.33
N ARG A 246 0.31 19.91 3.75
CA ARG A 246 0.97 19.14 4.82
C ARG A 246 1.15 17.68 4.45
N ILE A 247 2.20 17.08 5.02
CA ILE A 247 2.38 15.65 5.06
C ILE A 247 2.34 15.25 6.54
N ILE A 248 1.52 14.28 6.85
CA ILE A 248 1.42 13.66 8.17
C ILE A 248 2.07 12.29 8.06
N LEU A 249 3.15 12.10 8.80
CA LEU A 249 3.95 10.87 8.77
C LEU A 249 3.86 10.19 10.14
N SER A 250 3.43 8.93 10.16
CA SER A 250 3.63 8.05 11.30
C SER A 250 4.99 7.37 11.14
N TYR A 251 5.85 7.51 12.15
CA TYR A 251 7.17 6.87 12.13
C TYR A 251 7.68 6.66 13.56
N GLY A 252 8.32 5.53 13.78
CA GLY A 252 8.95 5.20 15.06
C GLY A 252 10.23 4.39 14.88
N TYR A 253 11.05 4.38 15.92
CA TYR A 253 12.24 3.54 16.01
C TYR A 253 12.43 3.07 17.45
N GLY A 254 12.97 1.86 17.62
CA GLY A 254 13.24 1.30 18.94
C GLY A 254 14.43 1.98 19.63
N GLU A 255 14.49 1.86 20.96
CA GLU A 255 15.53 2.49 21.81
C GLU A 255 16.95 2.15 21.36
N GLN A 256 17.14 0.99 20.71
CA GLN A 256 18.44 0.52 20.23
C GLN A 256 18.70 0.87 18.75
N GLN A 257 17.74 1.51 18.08
CA GLN A 257 17.80 1.85 16.66
C GLN A 257 17.93 3.35 16.41
N VAL A 258 18.60 4.07 17.29
CA VAL A 258 18.80 5.54 17.20
C VAL A 258 19.41 5.96 15.85
N SER A 259 20.31 5.13 15.30
CA SER A 259 20.89 5.37 13.97
C SER A 259 19.85 5.39 12.85
N LEU A 260 18.79 4.59 12.95
CA LEU A 260 17.68 4.59 11.98
C LEU A 260 16.88 5.90 12.09
N GLY A 261 16.59 6.37 13.32
CA GLY A 261 15.97 7.67 13.53
C GLY A 261 16.78 8.81 12.91
N TYR A 262 18.10 8.81 13.10
CA TYR A 262 19.00 9.80 12.49
C TYR A 262 18.99 9.76 10.95
N LYS A 263 18.98 8.56 10.36
CA LYS A 263 18.89 8.40 8.89
C LYS A 263 17.59 8.98 8.34
N VAL A 264 16.46 8.72 9.00
CA VAL A 264 15.17 9.29 8.59
C VAL A 264 15.17 10.82 8.72
N GLN A 265 15.75 11.40 9.78
CA GLN A 265 15.91 12.85 9.85
C GLN A 265 16.75 13.40 8.68
N SER A 266 17.78 12.67 8.25
CA SER A 266 18.56 13.03 7.07
C SER A 266 17.73 13.01 5.79
N VAL A 267 16.83 12.03 5.62
CA VAL A 267 15.86 11.96 4.51
C VAL A 267 14.95 13.20 4.52
N LEU A 268 14.39 13.57 5.68
CA LEU A 268 13.55 14.77 5.78
C LEU A 268 14.30 16.03 5.35
N HIS A 269 15.55 16.15 5.74
CA HIS A 269 16.40 17.26 5.36
C HIS A 269 16.73 17.26 3.86
N GLN A 270 17.07 16.11 3.28
CA GLN A 270 17.34 15.95 1.84
C GLN A 270 16.12 16.33 1.00
N LEU A 271 14.92 15.95 1.43
CA LEU A 271 13.65 16.29 0.79
C LEU A 271 13.18 17.72 1.08
N ARG A 272 13.96 18.50 1.85
CA ARG A 272 13.65 19.89 2.20
C ARG A 272 12.30 20.05 2.92
N LEU A 273 11.96 19.10 3.78
CA LEU A 273 10.78 19.13 4.61
C LEU A 273 11.09 19.84 5.95
N LEU A 274 10.18 20.70 6.38
CA LEU A 274 10.21 21.33 7.69
C LEU A 274 9.39 20.48 8.67
N ASN A 275 9.97 20.13 9.82
CA ASN A 275 9.23 19.58 10.96
C ASN A 275 8.50 20.72 11.68
N GLU A 276 7.17 20.83 11.55
CA GLU A 276 6.37 21.80 12.31
C GLU A 276 6.07 21.28 13.72
N ALA A 277 5.82 19.99 13.85
CA ALA A 277 5.66 19.32 15.14
C ALA A 277 6.00 17.84 15.06
N ILE A 278 6.35 17.26 16.20
CA ILE A 278 6.47 15.81 16.42
C ILE A 278 5.69 15.50 17.69
N LEU A 279 4.64 14.69 17.58
CA LEU A 279 3.84 14.25 18.71
C LEU A 279 4.34 12.87 19.14
N PRO A 280 5.03 12.76 20.28
CA PRO A 280 5.68 11.53 20.67
C PRO A 280 4.66 10.46 21.07
N ARG A 281 4.90 9.22 20.63
CA ARG A 281 4.09 8.04 21.00
C ARG A 281 2.60 8.19 20.71
N PHE A 282 2.28 8.96 19.65
CA PHE A 282 0.91 9.27 19.28
C PHE A 282 0.13 8.03 18.84
N ASN A 283 0.78 7.14 18.10
CA ASN A 283 0.14 5.96 17.52
C ASN A 283 0.34 4.72 18.40
N ARG A 284 -0.65 3.82 18.41
CA ARG A 284 -0.58 2.47 18.98
C ARG A 284 -0.88 1.43 17.92
N TYR A 285 -0.10 0.35 17.94
CA TYR A 285 -0.22 -0.77 17.01
C TYR A 285 -0.46 -2.07 17.75
N THR A 286 -0.87 -3.09 17.00
CA THR A 286 -0.95 -4.46 17.48
C THR A 286 0.06 -5.29 16.70
N GLY A 287 1.01 -5.92 17.40
CA GLY A 287 2.00 -6.81 16.78
C GLY A 287 3.26 -6.12 16.23
N ALA A 288 3.63 -4.94 16.75
CA ALA A 288 4.89 -4.24 16.48
C ALA A 288 5.88 -4.30 17.67
N PRO A 289 6.32 -5.49 18.10
CA PRO A 289 7.06 -5.68 19.35
C PRO A 289 8.44 -4.99 19.38
N SER A 290 9.06 -4.78 18.23
CA SER A 290 10.37 -4.13 18.12
C SER A 290 10.34 -2.63 18.41
N LEU A 291 9.17 -1.99 18.29
CA LEU A 291 8.95 -0.55 18.46
C LEU A 291 8.23 -0.21 19.77
N GLY A 292 7.96 -1.21 20.63
CA GLY A 292 7.10 -1.02 21.80
C GLY A 292 5.65 -0.69 21.41
N GLU A 293 5.21 -1.16 20.24
CA GLU A 293 3.86 -0.98 19.68
C GLU A 293 3.42 0.49 19.56
N ARG A 294 4.38 1.41 19.44
CA ARG A 294 4.13 2.85 19.34
C ARG A 294 4.97 3.52 18.28
N SER A 295 4.42 4.60 17.71
CA SER A 295 5.18 5.53 16.88
C SER A 295 4.78 6.98 17.13
N ASP A 296 5.63 7.89 16.68
CA ASP A 296 5.40 9.33 16.73
C ASP A 296 4.60 9.77 15.50
N LEU A 297 3.88 10.88 15.63
CA LEU A 297 3.22 11.55 14.52
C LEU A 297 3.98 12.82 14.16
N TYR A 298 4.53 12.85 12.95
CA TYR A 298 5.26 14.00 12.41
C TYR A 298 4.32 14.86 11.57
N ILE A 299 4.34 16.16 11.82
CA ILE A 299 3.66 17.16 10.99
C ILE A 299 4.74 17.85 10.15
N LEU A 300 4.73 17.56 8.84
CA LEU A 300 5.75 18.01 7.92
C LEU A 300 5.17 19.05 6.95
N ARG A 301 5.91 20.13 6.76
CA ARG A 301 5.59 21.15 5.77
C ARG A 301 6.61 21.13 4.63
N PRO A 302 6.15 20.92 3.38
CA PRO A 302 7.02 21.09 2.21
C PRO A 302 7.49 22.53 2.05
N THR A 303 8.73 22.71 1.64
CA THR A 303 9.27 24.00 1.21
C THR A 303 9.10 24.14 -0.31
N ARG A 304 9.27 25.34 -0.85
CA ARG A 304 9.27 25.58 -2.31
C ARG A 304 10.30 24.75 -3.08
N ARG A 305 11.30 24.18 -2.40
CA ARG A 305 12.35 23.33 -3.00
C ARG A 305 12.08 21.84 -2.88
N SER A 306 11.05 21.45 -2.12
CA SER A 306 10.77 20.03 -1.84
C SER A 306 10.41 19.25 -3.10
N LEU A 307 9.59 19.79 -4.00
CA LEU A 307 9.24 19.11 -5.25
C LEU A 307 10.47 18.88 -6.14
N ALA A 308 11.34 19.88 -6.27
CA ALA A 308 12.58 19.73 -7.02
C ALA A 308 13.56 18.74 -6.36
N ALA A 309 13.59 18.69 -5.04
CA ALA A 309 14.38 17.71 -4.29
C ALA A 309 13.82 16.29 -4.49
N ALA A 310 12.52 16.10 -4.37
CA ALA A 310 11.85 14.82 -4.57
C ALA A 310 12.11 14.24 -5.97
N ARG A 311 12.08 15.06 -7.01
CA ARG A 311 12.36 14.63 -8.39
C ARG A 311 13.82 14.24 -8.66
N ARG A 312 14.76 14.69 -7.83
CA ARG A 312 16.21 14.40 -7.98
C ARG A 312 16.68 13.19 -7.19
N GLN A 313 15.98 12.81 -6.14
CA GLN A 313 16.38 11.72 -5.27
C GLN A 313 15.73 10.41 -5.76
N PRO A 314 16.50 9.44 -6.23
CA PRO A 314 15.96 8.14 -6.56
C PRO A 314 15.78 7.33 -5.26
N TYR A 315 14.62 7.40 -4.65
CA TYR A 315 14.21 6.40 -3.68
C TYR A 315 13.50 5.29 -4.45
N GLY A 316 14.05 4.12 -4.42
CA GLY A 316 13.49 2.98 -5.12
C GLY A 316 14.27 1.71 -4.79
N GLY A 317 13.65 0.55 -4.97
CA GLY A 317 14.25 -0.73 -4.68
C GLY A 317 13.56 -1.43 -3.53
N SER A 318 14.28 -2.21 -2.75
CA SER A 318 13.73 -2.97 -1.63
C SER A 318 13.48 -2.09 -0.43
N ILE A 319 12.24 -1.64 -0.29
CA ILE A 319 11.78 -0.83 0.85
C ILE A 319 11.30 -1.69 2.02
N TYR A 320 10.92 -2.95 1.74
CA TYR A 320 10.40 -3.88 2.73
C TYR A 320 11.52 -4.62 3.47
N THR A 321 11.28 -4.93 4.74
CA THR A 321 12.23 -5.63 5.60
C THR A 321 12.07 -7.14 5.53
N GLN A 322 10.93 -7.62 5.06
CA GLN A 322 10.58 -9.05 4.99
C GLN A 322 10.02 -9.45 3.63
N GLY A 323 10.10 -10.74 3.32
CA GLY A 323 9.45 -11.34 2.17
C GLY A 323 10.18 -11.23 0.83
N ARG A 324 9.43 -11.43 -0.25
CA ARG A 324 9.98 -11.50 -1.62
C ARG A 324 10.52 -10.17 -2.13
N SER A 325 9.98 -9.09 -1.63
CA SER A 325 10.40 -7.73 -1.95
C SER A 325 11.44 -7.17 -0.98
N ALA A 326 11.95 -8.00 -0.04
CA ALA A 326 13.01 -7.61 0.87
C ALA A 326 14.35 -7.44 0.15
N ARG A 327 15.26 -6.66 0.73
CA ARG A 327 16.60 -6.40 0.17
C ARG A 327 17.35 -7.68 -0.19
N GLU A 328 17.23 -8.73 0.60
CA GLU A 328 17.88 -10.03 0.36
C GLU A 328 17.32 -10.77 -0.86
N SER A 329 16.05 -10.54 -1.19
CA SER A 329 15.37 -11.18 -2.33
C SER A 329 15.61 -10.44 -3.65
N ALA A 330 15.99 -9.17 -3.63
CA ALA A 330 16.21 -8.33 -4.81
C ALA A 330 17.32 -8.85 -5.76
N HIS A 331 18.13 -9.78 -5.30
CA HIS A 331 19.21 -10.41 -6.09
C HIS A 331 18.79 -11.75 -6.73
N GLN A 332 17.53 -12.19 -6.59
CA GLN A 332 17.05 -13.39 -7.25
C GLN A 332 16.86 -13.12 -8.75
N HIS A 333 17.52 -13.96 -9.56
CA HIS A 333 17.40 -13.93 -11.02
C HIS A 333 16.57 -15.12 -11.50
N LEU A 334 16.08 -15.02 -12.74
CA LEU A 334 15.49 -16.18 -13.39
C LEU A 334 16.50 -17.33 -13.49
N PRO A 335 16.10 -18.60 -13.28
CA PRO A 335 16.94 -19.76 -13.51
C PRO A 335 17.53 -19.79 -14.92
N GLU A 336 18.77 -20.27 -15.07
CA GLU A 336 19.46 -20.27 -16.38
C GLU A 336 18.71 -21.08 -17.44
N SER A 337 18.13 -22.22 -17.08
CA SER A 337 17.33 -23.03 -17.99
C SER A 337 16.06 -22.31 -18.51
N LEU A 338 15.41 -21.49 -17.65
CA LEU A 338 14.29 -20.64 -18.08
C LEU A 338 14.78 -19.51 -18.98
N LEU A 339 15.97 -18.96 -18.74
CA LEU A 339 16.58 -17.93 -19.60
C LEU A 339 16.91 -18.50 -20.98
N ASP A 340 17.49 -19.70 -21.03
CA ASP A 340 17.81 -20.39 -22.28
C ASP A 340 16.55 -20.68 -23.09
N GLY A 341 15.51 -21.21 -22.44
CA GLY A 341 14.19 -21.42 -23.06
C GLY A 341 13.57 -20.11 -23.59
N LEU A 342 13.69 -19.03 -22.83
CA LEU A 342 13.24 -17.71 -23.23
C LEU A 342 14.02 -17.21 -24.46
N HIS A 343 15.35 -17.28 -24.42
CA HIS A 343 16.19 -16.86 -25.55
C HIS A 343 15.91 -17.67 -26.81
N GLN A 344 15.80 -19.01 -26.68
CA GLN A 344 15.42 -19.89 -27.80
C GLN A 344 14.07 -19.50 -28.37
N ARG A 345 13.09 -19.20 -27.51
CA ARG A 345 11.75 -18.85 -27.97
C ARG A 345 11.74 -17.50 -28.69
N VAL A 346 12.34 -16.47 -28.12
CA VAL A 346 12.45 -15.14 -28.73
C VAL A 346 13.16 -15.18 -30.07
N SER A 347 14.17 -16.04 -30.25
CA SER A 347 14.90 -16.18 -31.53
C SER A 347 14.03 -16.71 -32.68
N THR A 348 12.91 -17.35 -32.38
CA THR A 348 11.95 -17.85 -33.38
C THR A 348 10.92 -16.80 -33.82
N TRP A 349 10.86 -15.65 -33.15
CA TRP A 349 9.89 -14.62 -33.47
C TRP A 349 10.30 -13.83 -34.73
N PRO A 350 9.37 -13.43 -35.57
CA PRO A 350 9.62 -12.64 -36.76
C PRO A 350 9.86 -11.15 -36.41
N VAL A 351 10.80 -10.85 -35.50
CA VAL A 351 10.87 -9.55 -34.83
C VAL A 351 12.09 -8.74 -35.25
N LYS A 352 11.87 -7.49 -35.65
CA LYS A 352 12.92 -6.50 -35.87
C LYS A 352 13.35 -5.74 -34.61
N ARG A 353 12.45 -5.63 -33.60
CA ARG A 353 12.71 -4.89 -32.36
C ARG A 353 12.04 -5.57 -31.18
N LEU A 354 12.83 -5.99 -30.20
CA LEU A 354 12.38 -6.55 -28.95
C LEU A 354 12.44 -5.48 -27.86
N LEU A 355 11.33 -5.27 -27.15
CA LEU A 355 11.27 -4.44 -25.96
C LEU A 355 11.51 -5.32 -24.73
N HIS A 356 12.43 -4.91 -23.88
CA HIS A 356 12.68 -5.55 -22.60
C HIS A 356 12.29 -4.61 -21.46
N VAL A 357 11.47 -5.07 -20.51
CA VAL A 357 10.91 -4.29 -19.41
C VAL A 357 11.06 -5.04 -18.09
N GLY A 358 11.29 -4.32 -17.01
CA GLY A 358 11.34 -4.85 -15.65
C GLY A 358 12.74 -5.26 -15.20
N HIS A 359 12.84 -6.35 -14.46
CA HIS A 359 14.13 -6.81 -13.95
C HIS A 359 15.07 -7.26 -15.08
N PRO A 360 16.40 -6.99 -14.96
CA PRO A 360 17.37 -7.46 -15.94
C PRO A 360 17.34 -8.99 -16.04
N LEU A 361 17.38 -9.48 -17.28
CA LEU A 361 17.78 -10.86 -17.53
C LEU A 361 19.31 -10.88 -17.39
N LYS A 362 19.88 -11.83 -16.65
CA LYS A 362 21.34 -12.03 -16.68
C LYS A 362 21.73 -12.21 -18.16
N SER A 363 22.50 -11.27 -18.71
CA SER A 363 22.78 -11.29 -20.12
C SER A 363 24.17 -11.85 -20.39
N ASP A 364 24.25 -12.70 -21.40
CA ASP A 364 25.42 -12.72 -22.28
C ASP A 364 25.63 -11.36 -22.93
N ALA A 365 26.88 -11.02 -23.21
CA ALA A 365 27.36 -9.74 -23.75
C ALA A 365 26.73 -9.29 -25.09
N ARG A 366 25.59 -9.83 -25.50
CA ARG A 366 24.86 -9.54 -26.74
C ARG A 366 23.63 -8.64 -26.58
N GLN A 367 23.23 -8.29 -25.35
CA GLN A 367 22.13 -7.34 -25.14
C GLN A 367 22.65 -5.90 -25.16
N THR A 368 22.30 -5.18 -26.21
CA THR A 368 22.78 -3.81 -26.50
C THR A 368 22.05 -2.70 -25.74
N ALA A 369 21.03 -3.00 -24.91
CA ALA A 369 20.31 -1.99 -24.15
C ALA A 369 19.87 -2.51 -22.77
N SER A 370 20.00 -1.65 -21.75
CA SER A 370 19.40 -1.90 -20.42
C SER A 370 17.88 -1.98 -20.53
N PRO A 371 17.21 -2.87 -19.77
CA PRO A 371 15.76 -2.96 -19.77
C PRO A 371 15.13 -1.65 -19.29
N LEU A 372 13.96 -1.31 -19.83
CA LEU A 372 13.16 -0.21 -19.30
C LEU A 372 12.65 -0.58 -17.90
N THR A 373 12.62 0.39 -17.00
CA THR A 373 11.93 0.21 -15.73
C THR A 373 10.41 0.11 -15.96
N LEU A 374 9.68 -0.54 -15.06
CA LEU A 374 8.22 -0.59 -15.16
C LEU A 374 7.60 0.81 -15.16
N SER A 375 8.14 1.73 -14.35
CA SER A 375 7.70 3.13 -14.33
C SER A 375 7.84 3.79 -15.71
N THR A 376 9.02 3.72 -16.31
CA THR A 376 9.28 4.28 -17.66
C THR A 376 8.38 3.65 -18.71
N TYR A 377 8.16 2.32 -18.61
CA TYR A 377 7.30 1.61 -19.53
C TYR A 377 5.84 2.06 -19.44
N PHE A 378 5.24 2.08 -18.23
CA PHE A 378 3.87 2.52 -18.06
C PHE A 378 3.67 4.00 -18.40
N GLN A 379 4.64 4.86 -18.08
CA GLN A 379 4.62 6.26 -18.50
C GLN A 379 4.61 6.38 -20.04
N ALA A 380 5.52 5.70 -20.72
CA ALA A 380 5.62 5.72 -22.19
C ALA A 380 4.34 5.23 -22.87
N LEU A 381 3.68 4.18 -22.30
CA LEU A 381 2.39 3.71 -22.79
C LEU A 381 1.31 4.78 -22.71
N ARG A 382 1.24 5.55 -21.61
CA ARG A 382 0.25 6.62 -21.42
C ARG A 382 0.53 7.82 -22.34
N GLU A 383 1.78 8.24 -22.41
CA GLU A 383 2.21 9.38 -23.24
C GLU A 383 2.16 9.11 -24.74
N GLY A 384 2.05 7.84 -25.12
CA GLY A 384 2.01 7.44 -26.50
C GLY A 384 3.39 7.46 -27.18
N ASP A 385 4.45 7.22 -26.42
CA ASP A 385 5.81 7.18 -26.92
C ASP A 385 5.99 6.10 -28.00
N LYS A 386 6.28 6.54 -29.21
CA LYS A 386 6.47 5.66 -30.36
C LYS A 386 7.66 4.71 -30.22
N SER A 387 8.65 5.08 -29.41
CA SER A 387 9.81 4.23 -29.15
C SER A 387 9.43 2.95 -28.41
N VAL A 388 8.42 3.01 -27.54
CA VAL A 388 7.87 1.88 -26.81
C VAL A 388 6.70 1.23 -27.56
N LEU A 389 5.80 2.04 -28.12
CA LEU A 389 4.60 1.56 -28.81
C LEU A 389 4.88 0.93 -30.18
N GLY A 390 6.00 1.26 -30.79
CA GLY A 390 6.41 0.70 -32.08
C GLY A 390 7.02 -0.71 -31.99
N HIS A 391 7.11 -1.31 -30.81
CA HIS A 391 7.61 -2.67 -30.65
C HIS A 391 6.50 -3.69 -30.85
N GLU A 392 6.74 -4.64 -31.77
CA GLU A 392 5.81 -5.74 -32.03
C GLU A 392 5.93 -6.84 -31.00
N SER A 393 7.02 -6.89 -30.23
CA SER A 393 7.30 -7.92 -29.26
C SER A 393 7.91 -7.36 -27.99
N ALA A 394 7.54 -7.93 -26.86
CA ALA A 394 8.03 -7.54 -25.56
C ALA A 394 8.34 -8.74 -24.65
N VAL A 395 9.40 -8.62 -23.87
CA VAL A 395 9.66 -9.45 -22.70
C VAL A 395 9.48 -8.56 -21.47
N ILE A 396 8.52 -8.92 -20.62
CA ILE A 396 8.25 -8.21 -19.37
C ILE A 396 8.64 -9.12 -18.21
N ASN A 397 9.73 -8.78 -17.53
CA ASN A 397 10.25 -9.55 -16.41
C ASN A 397 9.82 -8.93 -15.07
N LEU A 398 8.82 -9.52 -14.45
CA LEU A 398 8.26 -9.15 -13.15
C LEU A 398 8.82 -9.99 -11.99
N TYR A 399 9.67 -10.96 -12.27
CA TYR A 399 10.29 -11.81 -11.24
C TYR A 399 11.48 -11.08 -10.58
N PRO A 400 11.66 -11.12 -9.25
CA PRO A 400 10.88 -11.93 -8.30
C PRO A 400 9.65 -11.23 -7.69
N ASP A 401 9.54 -9.91 -7.70
CA ASP A 401 8.73 -9.14 -6.75
C ASP A 401 7.67 -8.20 -7.34
N TYR A 402 7.57 -8.10 -8.68
CA TYR A 402 6.55 -7.28 -9.36
C TYR A 402 5.39 -8.09 -9.94
N GLY A 403 5.20 -9.35 -9.49
CA GLY A 403 4.18 -10.25 -10.02
C GLY A 403 2.74 -9.72 -9.97
N HIS A 404 2.42 -8.84 -9.02
CA HIS A 404 1.11 -8.18 -8.93
C HIS A 404 0.77 -7.31 -10.16
N TYR A 405 1.77 -6.94 -10.97
CA TYR A 405 1.54 -6.27 -12.26
C TYR A 405 1.28 -7.22 -13.44
N ALA A 406 1.24 -8.53 -13.25
CA ALA A 406 1.11 -9.49 -14.35
C ALA A 406 -0.13 -9.23 -15.22
N LEU A 407 -1.30 -9.05 -14.61
CA LEU A 407 -2.53 -8.69 -15.31
C LEU A 407 -2.39 -7.35 -16.05
N HIS A 408 -1.92 -6.32 -15.34
CA HIS A 408 -1.77 -4.97 -15.88
C HIS A 408 -0.80 -4.93 -17.07
N ALA A 409 0.29 -5.69 -17.00
CA ALA A 409 1.24 -5.84 -18.10
C ALA A 409 0.57 -6.44 -19.35
N CYS A 410 -0.28 -7.45 -19.18
CA CYS A 410 -1.06 -8.02 -20.28
C CYS A 410 -2.07 -7.03 -20.88
N LEU A 411 -2.84 -6.35 -20.02
CA LEU A 411 -3.93 -5.47 -20.47
C LEU A 411 -3.44 -4.15 -21.07
N THR A 412 -2.25 -3.68 -20.69
CA THR A 412 -1.72 -2.37 -21.12
C THR A 412 -0.70 -2.44 -22.27
N THR A 413 -0.09 -3.59 -22.55
CA THR A 413 0.90 -3.74 -23.62
C THR A 413 0.34 -3.59 -25.03
N ASN A 414 1.14 -3.06 -25.94
CA ASN A 414 0.86 -3.01 -27.39
C ASN A 414 1.42 -4.20 -28.16
N ALA A 415 2.25 -5.02 -27.51
CA ALA A 415 2.96 -6.09 -28.18
C ALA A 415 1.98 -7.09 -28.84
N THR A 416 2.36 -7.60 -30.01
CA THR A 416 1.70 -8.73 -30.66
C THR A 416 2.19 -10.06 -30.10
N HIS A 417 3.46 -10.09 -29.67
CA HIS A 417 4.09 -11.22 -28.97
C HIS A 417 4.59 -10.75 -27.62
N LEU A 418 4.12 -11.34 -26.55
CA LEU A 418 4.48 -11.04 -25.17
C LEU A 418 5.03 -12.29 -24.47
N LEU A 419 6.23 -12.20 -23.92
CA LEU A 419 6.72 -13.10 -22.89
C LEU A 419 6.63 -12.40 -21.55
N LEU A 420 5.85 -12.98 -20.66
CA LEU A 420 5.66 -12.48 -19.31
C LEU A 420 6.31 -13.43 -18.31
N CYS A 421 7.32 -12.93 -17.58
CA CYS A 421 8.03 -13.67 -16.55
C CYS A 421 7.57 -13.18 -15.17
N ALA A 422 7.25 -14.10 -14.27
CA ALA A 422 6.89 -13.78 -12.90
C ALA A 422 7.05 -15.01 -11.99
N HIS A 423 6.70 -14.86 -10.72
CA HIS A 423 6.63 -15.99 -9.81
C HIS A 423 5.56 -16.98 -10.29
N GLN A 424 5.88 -18.30 -10.26
CA GLN A 424 5.02 -19.34 -10.81
C GLN A 424 3.58 -19.35 -10.25
N ARG A 425 3.41 -19.01 -8.96
CA ARG A 425 2.07 -18.94 -8.34
C ARG A 425 1.22 -17.85 -8.98
N VAL A 426 1.80 -16.67 -9.21
CA VAL A 426 1.11 -15.54 -9.84
C VAL A 426 0.60 -15.91 -11.24
N LEU A 427 1.46 -16.52 -12.05
CA LEU A 427 1.07 -16.96 -13.39
C LEU A 427 0.10 -18.15 -13.35
N ALA A 428 0.19 -19.01 -12.32
CA ALA A 428 -0.77 -20.08 -12.10
C ALA A 428 -2.16 -19.53 -11.74
N ASP A 429 -2.21 -18.59 -10.80
CA ASP A 429 -3.47 -17.96 -10.38
C ASP A 429 -4.15 -17.23 -11.55
N LEU A 430 -3.36 -16.58 -12.42
CA LEU A 430 -3.90 -15.86 -13.57
C LEU A 430 -4.31 -16.78 -14.74
N PHE A 431 -3.59 -17.91 -14.99
CA PHE A 431 -3.74 -18.68 -16.22
C PHE A 431 -4.15 -20.15 -16.05
N SER A 432 -4.13 -20.74 -14.83
CA SER A 432 -4.39 -22.17 -14.66
C SER A 432 -5.87 -22.55 -14.62
N HIS A 433 -6.73 -21.61 -14.20
CA HIS A 433 -8.18 -21.84 -14.09
C HIS A 433 -8.97 -20.77 -14.84
N PRO A 434 -10.16 -21.07 -15.35
CA PRO A 434 -11.06 -20.06 -15.88
C PRO A 434 -11.44 -19.07 -14.78
N THR A 435 -11.07 -17.82 -14.97
CA THR A 435 -11.40 -16.71 -14.07
C THR A 435 -11.78 -15.48 -14.89
N PRO A 436 -12.57 -14.54 -14.36
CA PRO A 436 -12.89 -13.30 -15.07
C PRO A 436 -11.63 -12.54 -15.54
N LEU A 437 -10.55 -12.60 -14.77
CA LEU A 437 -9.28 -11.94 -15.13
C LEU A 437 -8.59 -12.63 -16.31
N ARG A 438 -8.58 -13.96 -16.33
CA ARG A 438 -8.08 -14.74 -17.47
C ARG A 438 -8.89 -14.45 -18.72
N GLU A 439 -10.22 -14.41 -18.62
CA GLU A 439 -11.10 -14.09 -19.74
C GLU A 439 -10.79 -12.71 -20.34
N LEU A 440 -10.48 -11.69 -19.52
CA LEU A 440 -10.04 -10.39 -20.01
C LEU A 440 -8.73 -10.47 -20.81
N VAL A 441 -7.75 -11.25 -20.34
CA VAL A 441 -6.51 -11.46 -21.10
C VAL A 441 -6.79 -12.22 -22.38
N GLU A 442 -7.63 -13.25 -22.36
CA GLU A 442 -8.02 -14.05 -23.52
C GLU A 442 -8.85 -13.26 -24.55
N CYS A 443 -9.52 -12.17 -24.16
CA CYS A 443 -10.11 -11.22 -25.12
C CYS A 443 -9.06 -10.57 -26.04
N ILE A 444 -7.80 -10.48 -25.60
CA ILE A 444 -6.72 -9.81 -26.32
C ILE A 444 -5.70 -10.80 -26.86
N PHE A 445 -5.35 -11.83 -26.08
CA PHE A 445 -4.24 -12.75 -26.33
C PHE A 445 -4.69 -14.21 -26.31
N SER A 446 -4.01 -15.06 -27.08
CA SER A 446 -4.01 -16.51 -26.89
C SER A 446 -2.78 -16.92 -26.09
N LEU A 447 -2.96 -17.78 -25.09
CA LEU A 447 -1.88 -18.42 -24.36
C LEU A 447 -1.28 -19.54 -25.22
N GLN A 448 0.02 -19.46 -25.54
CA GLN A 448 0.67 -20.44 -26.41
C GLN A 448 1.52 -21.44 -25.63
N MET A 449 2.29 -20.99 -24.66
CA MET A 449 3.23 -21.82 -23.93
C MET A 449 3.43 -21.31 -22.52
N ARG A 450 3.70 -22.25 -21.61
CA ARG A 450 4.12 -21.98 -20.25
C ARG A 450 5.28 -22.87 -19.87
N LEU A 451 6.39 -22.27 -19.38
CA LEU A 451 7.50 -22.97 -18.76
C LEU A 451 7.70 -22.51 -17.33
N GLN A 452 8.12 -23.43 -16.45
CA GLN A 452 8.37 -23.13 -15.05
C GLN A 452 9.57 -23.92 -14.53
N GLU A 453 10.30 -23.30 -13.60
CA GLU A 453 11.39 -23.93 -12.86
C GLU A 453 11.52 -23.30 -11.48
N GLY A 454 11.53 -24.12 -10.45
CA GLY A 454 11.52 -23.62 -9.07
C GLY A 454 10.33 -22.70 -8.81
N ASN A 455 10.60 -21.49 -8.37
CA ASN A 455 9.60 -20.46 -8.09
C ASN A 455 9.34 -19.52 -9.27
N ALA A 456 10.07 -19.63 -10.35
CA ALA A 456 9.94 -18.78 -11.53
C ALA A 456 9.17 -19.48 -12.65
N ALA A 457 8.48 -18.69 -13.46
CA ALA A 457 7.84 -19.17 -14.69
C ALA A 457 7.77 -18.03 -15.71
N TRP A 458 7.60 -18.39 -16.99
CA TRP A 458 7.16 -17.46 -18.01
C TRP A 458 6.03 -18.05 -18.86
N VAL A 459 5.22 -17.17 -19.41
CA VAL A 459 4.15 -17.49 -20.34
C VAL A 459 4.34 -16.72 -21.63
N GLU A 460 4.01 -17.36 -22.75
CA GLU A 460 3.94 -16.72 -24.06
C GLU A 460 2.50 -16.43 -24.43
N LEU A 461 2.25 -15.19 -24.79
CA LEU A 461 0.95 -14.68 -25.19
C LEU A 461 1.07 -14.06 -26.59
N ILE A 462 0.20 -14.48 -27.50
CA ILE A 462 0.14 -13.93 -28.86
C ILE A 462 -1.19 -13.20 -29.05
N ARG A 463 -1.13 -11.93 -29.48
CA ARG A 463 -2.31 -11.10 -29.70
C ARG A 463 -3.20 -11.71 -30.77
N GLN A 464 -4.46 -11.83 -30.47
CA GLN A 464 -5.48 -12.33 -31.39
C GLN A 464 -6.02 -11.20 -32.27
N ASN A 465 -6.21 -11.49 -33.54
CA ASN A 465 -6.87 -10.60 -34.52
C ASN A 465 -8.33 -10.98 -34.76
N ASN A 466 -8.94 -11.77 -33.87
CA ASN A 466 -10.30 -12.27 -34.06
C ASN A 466 -11.33 -11.15 -33.88
N ASP A 467 -12.09 -10.86 -34.89
CA ASP A 467 -13.37 -10.17 -34.79
C ASP A 467 -14.37 -11.11 -34.12
N SER A 468 -14.66 -10.88 -32.85
CA SER A 468 -15.69 -11.61 -32.14
C SER A 468 -17.05 -11.30 -32.77
N SER A 469 -17.81 -12.32 -33.12
CA SER A 469 -19.18 -12.17 -33.58
C SER A 469 -20.16 -11.78 -32.46
N ASP A 470 -19.73 -11.89 -31.21
CA ASP A 470 -20.50 -11.48 -30.04
C ASP A 470 -20.25 -10.02 -29.67
N ARG A 471 -21.33 -9.23 -29.63
CA ARG A 471 -21.30 -7.80 -29.31
C ARG A 471 -20.63 -7.47 -27.94
N HIS A 472 -20.91 -8.31 -26.96
CA HIS A 472 -20.39 -8.11 -25.61
C HIS A 472 -18.86 -8.26 -25.57
N SER A 473 -18.35 -9.35 -26.14
CA SER A 473 -16.92 -9.61 -26.26
C SER A 473 -16.21 -8.53 -27.08
N ALA A 474 -16.86 -8.08 -28.19
CA ALA A 474 -16.36 -6.97 -29.01
C ALA A 474 -16.27 -5.66 -28.22
N LEU A 475 -17.27 -5.34 -27.36
CA LEU A 475 -17.26 -4.15 -26.50
C LEU A 475 -16.13 -4.24 -25.48
N VAL A 476 -16.01 -5.34 -24.74
CA VAL A 476 -14.94 -5.52 -23.73
C VAL A 476 -13.57 -5.35 -24.38
N ARG A 477 -13.33 -6.04 -25.50
CA ARG A 477 -12.10 -5.90 -26.27
C ARG A 477 -11.83 -4.46 -26.69
N SER A 478 -12.84 -3.78 -27.22
CA SER A 478 -12.75 -2.39 -27.68
C SER A 478 -12.41 -1.42 -26.54
N ILE A 479 -12.91 -1.67 -25.31
CA ILE A 479 -12.52 -0.92 -24.10
C ILE A 479 -11.04 -1.16 -23.81
N LEU A 480 -10.61 -2.43 -23.73
CA LEU A 480 -9.25 -2.82 -23.41
C LEU A 480 -8.21 -2.34 -24.44
N GLU A 481 -8.57 -2.23 -25.70
CA GLU A 481 -7.69 -1.70 -26.76
C GLU A 481 -7.46 -0.19 -26.66
N ARG A 482 -8.37 0.55 -26.01
CA ARG A 482 -8.25 2.00 -25.76
C ARG A 482 -7.53 2.35 -24.46
N ARG A 483 -6.60 1.53 -24.03
CA ARG A 483 -5.87 1.56 -22.75
C ARG A 483 -5.16 2.86 -22.39
N ARG A 484 -4.94 3.77 -23.36
CA ARG A 484 -4.37 5.10 -23.11
C ARG A 484 -5.39 6.12 -22.66
N ALA A 485 -6.66 5.84 -22.82
CA ALA A 485 -7.73 6.73 -22.38
C ALA A 485 -8.12 6.39 -20.93
N ARG A 486 -8.64 7.38 -20.23
CA ARG A 486 -9.35 7.12 -18.97
C ARG A 486 -10.53 6.22 -19.23
N LEU A 487 -10.89 5.37 -18.28
CA LEU A 487 -11.89 4.34 -18.44
C LEU A 487 -13.19 4.86 -19.07
N ASN A 488 -13.73 5.98 -18.56
CA ASN A 488 -14.96 6.56 -19.11
C ASN A 488 -14.85 6.95 -20.60
N ASN A 489 -13.71 7.47 -21.02
CA ASN A 489 -13.50 7.83 -22.42
C ASN A 489 -13.32 6.58 -23.30
N ALA A 490 -12.53 5.61 -22.85
CA ALA A 490 -12.34 4.34 -23.55
C ALA A 490 -13.67 3.62 -23.73
N TRP A 491 -14.44 3.51 -22.66
CA TRP A 491 -15.72 2.82 -22.65
C TRP A 491 -16.78 3.53 -23.49
N ARG A 492 -16.91 4.85 -23.35
CA ARG A 492 -17.84 5.65 -24.16
C ARG A 492 -17.60 5.46 -25.67
N GLU A 493 -16.36 5.61 -26.11
CA GLU A 493 -16.02 5.45 -27.53
C GLU A 493 -16.21 4.00 -27.99
N ALA A 494 -15.91 3.03 -27.13
CA ALA A 494 -16.14 1.62 -27.41
C ALA A 494 -17.64 1.31 -27.56
N LEU A 495 -18.47 1.76 -26.62
CA LEU A 495 -19.91 1.54 -26.63
C LEU A 495 -20.57 2.17 -27.87
N ILE A 496 -20.21 3.40 -28.20
CA ILE A 496 -20.71 4.09 -29.40
C ILE A 496 -20.28 3.35 -30.67
N SER A 497 -19.01 2.92 -30.77
CA SER A 497 -18.52 2.24 -31.98
C SER A 497 -19.14 0.87 -32.14
N THR A 498 -19.36 0.10 -31.07
CA THR A 498 -19.99 -1.21 -31.09
C THR A 498 -21.46 -1.10 -31.59
N LEU A 499 -22.23 -0.18 -31.05
CA LEU A 499 -23.63 0.00 -31.46
C LEU A 499 -23.76 0.58 -32.87
N LYS A 500 -22.83 1.46 -33.28
CA LYS A 500 -22.82 2.00 -34.66
C LYS A 500 -22.62 0.90 -35.71
N ALA A 501 -21.83 -0.12 -35.42
CA ALA A 501 -21.67 -1.27 -36.33
C ALA A 501 -22.98 -2.00 -36.60
N ASP A 502 -23.93 -1.94 -35.67
CA ASP A 502 -25.28 -2.50 -35.79
C ASP A 502 -26.33 -1.48 -36.31
N GLY A 503 -25.90 -0.31 -36.77
CA GLY A 503 -26.80 0.75 -37.25
C GLY A 503 -27.49 1.56 -36.13
N ILE A 504 -27.13 1.36 -34.86
CA ILE A 504 -27.73 2.04 -33.72
C ILE A 504 -26.92 3.29 -33.40
N THR A 505 -27.59 4.44 -33.31
CA THR A 505 -26.94 5.71 -32.99
C THR A 505 -27.07 6.02 -31.49
N LEU A 506 -25.96 6.24 -30.81
CA LEU A 506 -25.91 6.62 -29.40
C LEU A 506 -25.13 7.92 -29.24
N SER A 507 -25.72 8.90 -28.57
CA SER A 507 -25.03 10.16 -28.27
C SER A 507 -23.99 9.98 -27.15
N LYS A 508 -22.99 10.87 -27.11
CA LYS A 508 -21.95 10.84 -26.05
C LYS A 508 -22.54 10.96 -24.64
N ASN A 509 -23.62 11.72 -24.46
CA ASN A 509 -24.26 11.89 -23.17
C ASN A 509 -25.06 10.66 -22.75
N GLN A 510 -25.77 10.01 -23.67
CA GLN A 510 -26.45 8.75 -23.41
C GLN A 510 -25.43 7.66 -23.03
N ALA A 511 -24.35 7.55 -23.79
CA ALA A 511 -23.28 6.59 -23.46
C ALA A 511 -22.72 6.81 -22.06
N ARG A 512 -22.43 8.06 -21.68
CA ARG A 512 -21.97 8.40 -20.31
C ARG A 512 -23.00 8.03 -19.25
N SER A 513 -24.29 8.27 -19.51
CA SER A 513 -25.36 7.93 -18.58
C SER A 513 -25.44 6.41 -18.37
N CYS A 514 -25.35 5.61 -19.42
CA CYS A 514 -25.35 4.14 -19.31
C CYS A 514 -24.13 3.63 -18.52
N ILE A 515 -22.96 4.19 -18.77
CA ILE A 515 -21.74 3.82 -18.06
C ILE A 515 -21.80 4.21 -16.57
N ALA A 516 -22.30 5.39 -16.25
CA ALA A 516 -22.41 5.89 -14.87
C ALA A 516 -23.35 5.06 -13.98
N GLN A 517 -24.22 4.25 -14.59
CA GLN A 517 -25.12 3.31 -13.87
C GLN A 517 -24.39 2.01 -13.48
N THR A 518 -23.20 1.76 -13.99
CA THR A 518 -22.40 0.58 -13.64
C THR A 518 -21.48 0.89 -12.47
N SER A 519 -21.08 -0.16 -11.73
CA SER A 519 -20.19 -0.01 -10.56
C SER A 519 -18.84 0.58 -10.94
N LEU A 520 -18.21 0.09 -12.01
CA LEU A 520 -16.92 0.57 -12.47
C LEU A 520 -17.01 1.98 -13.07
N GLY A 521 -18.08 2.26 -13.82
CA GLY A 521 -18.31 3.58 -14.39
C GLY A 521 -18.50 4.65 -13.35
N ALA A 522 -19.13 4.34 -12.22
CA ALA A 522 -19.30 5.25 -11.11
C ALA A 522 -17.97 5.50 -10.34
N LEU A 523 -17.21 4.45 -10.05
CA LEU A 523 -16.06 4.50 -9.15
C LEU A 523 -14.73 4.82 -9.86
N TYR A 524 -14.52 4.31 -11.08
CA TYR A 524 -13.23 4.32 -11.76
C TYR A 524 -13.19 5.14 -13.06
N ALA A 525 -14.24 5.91 -13.34
CA ALA A 525 -14.40 6.67 -14.59
C ALA A 525 -13.17 7.50 -15.02
N GLN A 526 -12.43 8.03 -14.07
CA GLN A 526 -11.28 8.91 -14.29
C GLN A 526 -9.92 8.20 -14.25
N GLN A 527 -9.90 6.90 -13.99
CA GLN A 527 -8.66 6.12 -13.89
C GLN A 527 -8.29 5.49 -15.23
N TYR A 528 -7.02 5.16 -15.39
CA TYR A 528 -6.52 4.29 -16.46
C TYR A 528 -6.66 2.82 -16.02
N ILE A 529 -6.79 1.90 -16.98
CA ILE A 529 -6.90 0.45 -16.68
C ILE A 529 -5.71 -0.03 -15.81
N GLY A 530 -4.51 0.50 -16.02
CA GLY A 530 -3.33 0.15 -15.24
C GLY A 530 -3.32 0.65 -13.78
N GLU A 531 -4.29 1.48 -13.38
CA GLU A 531 -4.44 2.05 -12.02
C GLU A 531 -5.58 1.41 -11.23
N MET A 532 -6.34 0.52 -11.88
CA MET A 532 -7.50 -0.14 -11.27
C MET A 532 -7.05 -1.43 -10.57
N PRO A 533 -7.62 -1.75 -9.40
CA PRO A 533 -7.38 -3.07 -8.79
C PRO A 533 -7.82 -4.22 -9.72
N SER A 534 -7.10 -5.34 -9.69
CA SER A 534 -7.48 -6.55 -10.44
C SER A 534 -8.89 -7.03 -10.07
N THR A 535 -9.25 -6.89 -8.80
CA THR A 535 -10.60 -7.22 -8.29
C THR A 535 -11.70 -6.37 -8.93
N ALA A 536 -11.43 -5.10 -9.21
CA ALA A 536 -12.34 -4.24 -9.95
C ALA A 536 -12.40 -4.65 -11.42
N LEU A 537 -11.25 -4.89 -12.05
CA LEU A 537 -11.16 -5.34 -13.44
C LEU A 537 -11.93 -6.64 -13.69
N ALA A 538 -11.99 -7.54 -12.70
CA ALA A 538 -12.81 -8.77 -12.79
C ALA A 538 -14.30 -8.49 -13.07
N GLY A 539 -14.82 -7.34 -12.68
CA GLY A 539 -16.19 -6.90 -12.95
C GLY A 539 -16.41 -6.28 -14.34
N LEU A 540 -15.35 -6.00 -15.09
CA LEU A 540 -15.43 -5.19 -16.32
C LEU A 540 -16.38 -5.81 -17.37
N ALA A 541 -16.33 -7.13 -17.56
CA ALA A 541 -17.19 -7.80 -18.53
C ALA A 541 -18.67 -7.66 -18.15
N ASN A 542 -19.02 -7.88 -16.89
CA ASN A 542 -20.40 -7.75 -16.41
C ASN A 542 -20.94 -6.32 -16.54
N ASP A 543 -20.14 -5.34 -16.14
CA ASP A 543 -20.50 -3.93 -16.21
C ASP A 543 -20.59 -3.44 -17.67
N ALA A 544 -19.71 -3.93 -18.55
CA ALA A 544 -19.79 -3.66 -19.99
C ALA A 544 -21.11 -4.19 -20.58
N LYS A 545 -21.52 -5.41 -20.19
CA LYS A 545 -22.81 -5.97 -20.58
C LYS A 545 -23.97 -5.11 -20.07
N ALA A 546 -23.98 -4.75 -18.81
CA ALA A 546 -25.03 -3.92 -18.22
C ALA A 546 -25.17 -2.57 -18.94
N SER A 547 -24.04 -1.92 -19.28
CA SER A 547 -24.05 -0.67 -20.03
C SER A 547 -24.55 -0.82 -21.47
N LEU A 548 -24.27 -1.97 -22.12
CA LEU A 548 -24.76 -2.30 -23.45
C LEU A 548 -26.29 -2.52 -23.44
N ASP A 549 -26.79 -3.29 -22.47
CA ASP A 549 -28.23 -3.58 -22.32
C ASP A 549 -29.01 -2.28 -22.03
N ALA A 550 -28.44 -1.40 -21.15
CA ALA A 550 -29.03 -0.08 -20.89
C ALA A 550 -29.04 0.80 -22.16
N ALA A 551 -27.99 0.77 -22.97
CA ALA A 551 -27.95 1.55 -24.21
C ALA A 551 -28.89 1.02 -25.30
N LEU A 552 -29.10 -0.30 -25.37
CA LEU A 552 -30.07 -0.91 -26.27
C LEU A 552 -31.51 -0.55 -25.88
N SER A 553 -31.82 -0.52 -24.58
CA SER A 553 -33.16 -0.16 -24.10
C SER A 553 -33.54 1.31 -24.34
N LEU A 554 -32.58 2.20 -24.58
CA LEU A 554 -32.86 3.60 -24.95
C LEU A 554 -33.30 3.76 -26.41
N ASN A 555 -33.13 2.73 -27.24
CA ASN A 555 -33.43 2.76 -28.66
C ASN A 555 -34.59 1.83 -29.05
N THR A 556 -35.16 1.12 -28.06
CA THR A 556 -36.45 0.44 -28.15
C THR A 556 -37.57 1.31 -27.64
#